data_a74441bf0722435cdbf914b3c07da5c9
#
_entry.id   a74441bf0722435cdbf914b3c07da5c9
#
_cell.length_a   1.000
_cell.length_b   1.000
_cell.length_c   1.000
_cell.angle_alpha   90.00
_cell.angle_beta   90.00
_cell.angle_gamma   90.00
#
_symmetry.space_group_name_H-M   'P 1'
#
loop_
_entity.id
_entity.type
_entity.pdbx_description
1 polymer ?
#
loop_
_entity_poly.entity_id
_entity_poly.type
_entity_poly.pdbx_seq_one_letter_code
_entity_poly.pdbx_strand_id
1 'polypeptide(L)'
;MSPAPDTNLRVFLVRHAHAAWGLPGMRDFDRPLDERGREEAARLAAAISVNGFEPDLVHCSNARRCMETFEILNASTGANLKVEYSDALYAANHDAYLDLIAAAGNDTIRSLMIIGHNPMLEDTAQALLQDDPASFEAAVGSGFPTAGLLIVDCGQRGVNAVRGGASFVGRLSPVDA
;
A
#
# COMPACT_ATOMS: atom_id res chain seq x y z
N MET A 1 26.61 22.56 -8.22
CA MET A 1 25.23 22.69 -7.70
C MET A 1 24.74 21.30 -7.39
N SER A 2 24.51 20.99 -6.11
CA SER A 2 23.82 19.76 -5.76
C SER A 2 22.40 19.81 -6.33
N PRO A 3 21.88 18.74 -6.92
CA PRO A 3 20.48 18.69 -7.33
C PRO A 3 19.61 19.01 -6.11
N ALA A 4 18.55 19.79 -6.32
CA ALA A 4 17.57 20.04 -5.27
C ALA A 4 17.10 18.66 -4.74
N PRO A 5 16.89 18.51 -3.43
CA PRO A 5 16.43 17.24 -2.88
C PRO A 5 15.12 16.86 -3.57
N ASP A 6 15.05 15.60 -4.02
CA ASP A 6 13.84 15.03 -4.59
C ASP A 6 12.71 15.19 -3.56
N THR A 7 11.76 16.08 -3.85
CA THR A 7 10.69 16.46 -2.92
C THR A 7 9.43 15.62 -3.14
N ASN A 8 9.49 14.64 -4.03
CA ASN A 8 8.34 13.80 -4.35
C ASN A 8 8.05 12.81 -3.21
N LEU A 9 6.76 12.61 -2.94
CA LEU A 9 6.29 11.56 -2.06
C LEU A 9 6.04 10.30 -2.89
N ARG A 10 6.75 9.21 -2.59
CA ARG A 10 6.48 7.88 -3.13
C ARG A 10 5.49 7.14 -2.25
N VAL A 11 4.44 6.63 -2.84
CA VAL A 11 3.40 5.88 -2.14
C VAL A 11 3.39 4.43 -2.63
N PHE A 12 3.43 3.51 -1.67
CA PHE A 12 3.30 2.07 -1.86
C PHE A 12 1.91 1.65 -1.34
N LEU A 13 0.99 1.30 -2.23
CA LEU A 13 -0.30 0.75 -1.86
C LEU A 13 -0.21 -0.78 -1.88
N VAL A 14 -0.46 -1.42 -0.74
CA VAL A 14 -0.35 -2.87 -0.57
C VAL A 14 -1.71 -3.45 -0.18
N ARG A 15 -2.23 -4.36 -0.97
CA ARG A 15 -3.38 -5.18 -0.55
C ARG A 15 -2.91 -6.29 0.35
N HIS A 16 -3.61 -6.52 1.47
CA HIS A 16 -3.32 -7.66 2.35
C HIS A 16 -3.25 -8.97 1.55
N ALA A 17 -2.45 -9.90 2.00
CA ALA A 17 -2.32 -11.23 1.41
C ALA A 17 -3.59 -12.08 1.62
N HIS A 18 -3.68 -13.22 0.96
CA HIS A 18 -4.88 -14.07 0.98
C HIS A 18 -5.27 -14.46 2.41
N ALA A 19 -6.55 -14.24 2.76
CA ALA A 19 -7.07 -14.51 4.10
C ALA A 19 -7.89 -15.79 4.13
N ALA A 20 -7.81 -16.51 5.24
CA ALA A 20 -8.65 -17.67 5.49
C ALA A 20 -10.15 -17.30 5.45
N TRP A 21 -10.99 -18.24 5.08
CA TRP A 21 -12.43 -18.07 5.22
C TRP A 21 -12.80 -17.90 6.69
N GLY A 22 -13.79 -17.04 6.97
CA GLY A 22 -14.29 -16.87 8.31
C GLY A 22 -14.95 -18.14 8.84
N LEU A 23 -14.65 -18.50 10.08
CA LEU A 23 -15.37 -19.55 10.79
C LEU A 23 -16.73 -19.01 11.29
N PRO A 24 -17.75 -19.87 11.51
CA PRO A 24 -19.00 -19.44 12.11
C PRO A 24 -18.77 -18.66 13.41
N GLY A 25 -19.31 -17.45 13.52
CA GLY A 25 -19.14 -16.57 14.67
C GLY A 25 -17.85 -15.71 14.68
N MET A 26 -16.93 -15.92 13.74
CA MET A 26 -15.75 -15.06 13.59
C MET A 26 -16.13 -13.76 12.87
N ARG A 27 -15.69 -12.63 13.40
CA ARG A 27 -15.83 -11.33 12.70
C ARG A 27 -14.89 -11.31 11.49
N ASP A 28 -15.28 -10.68 10.39
CA ASP A 28 -14.41 -10.52 9.21
C ASP A 28 -13.07 -9.83 9.57
N PHE A 29 -13.12 -8.91 10.50
CA PHE A 29 -11.94 -8.20 11.03
C PHE A 29 -10.87 -9.16 11.60
N ASP A 30 -11.28 -10.27 12.22
CA ASP A 30 -10.40 -11.22 12.92
C ASP A 30 -9.88 -12.35 12.00
N ARG A 31 -10.24 -12.36 10.73
CA ARG A 31 -9.77 -13.38 9.77
C ARG A 31 -8.26 -13.31 9.58
N PRO A 32 -7.52 -14.40 9.86
CA PRO A 32 -6.07 -14.45 9.65
C PRO A 32 -5.72 -14.70 8.18
N LEU A 33 -4.44 -14.59 7.86
CA LEU A 33 -3.92 -15.18 6.63
C LEU A 33 -4.02 -16.71 6.67
N ASP A 34 -4.29 -17.33 5.52
CA ASP A 34 -4.08 -18.76 5.35
C ASP A 34 -2.66 -19.08 4.88
N GLU A 35 -2.36 -20.35 4.58
CA GLU A 35 -1.06 -20.77 4.11
C GLU A 35 -0.66 -20.07 2.80
N ARG A 36 -1.58 -20.00 1.85
CA ARG A 36 -1.39 -19.27 0.61
C ARG A 36 -1.06 -17.80 0.84
N GLY A 37 -1.77 -17.14 1.76
CA GLY A 37 -1.52 -15.74 2.10
C GLY A 37 -0.14 -15.51 2.69
N ARG A 38 0.35 -16.42 3.54
CA ARG A 38 1.72 -16.33 4.09
C ARG A 38 2.77 -16.47 2.99
N GLU A 39 2.57 -17.38 2.05
CA GLU A 39 3.46 -17.52 0.88
C GLU A 39 3.42 -16.29 -0.03
N GLU A 40 2.22 -15.75 -0.31
CA GLU A 40 2.06 -14.51 -1.09
C GLU A 40 2.80 -13.35 -0.43
N ALA A 41 2.63 -13.15 0.87
CA ALA A 41 3.31 -12.10 1.63
C ALA A 41 4.84 -12.28 1.64
N ALA A 42 5.32 -13.52 1.76
CA ALA A 42 6.76 -13.82 1.72
C ALA A 42 7.38 -13.51 0.34
N ARG A 43 6.67 -13.83 -0.75
CA ARG A 43 7.12 -13.47 -2.12
C ARG A 43 7.14 -11.96 -2.31
N LEU A 44 6.10 -11.25 -1.88
CA LEU A 44 6.09 -9.79 -1.93
C LEU A 44 7.26 -9.20 -1.13
N ALA A 45 7.52 -9.72 0.07
CA ALA A 45 8.63 -9.28 0.90
C ALA A 45 10.00 -9.45 0.21
N ALA A 46 10.21 -10.58 -0.45
CA ALA A 46 11.42 -10.82 -1.24
C ALA A 46 11.55 -9.82 -2.40
N ALA A 47 10.46 -9.57 -3.12
CA ALA A 47 10.44 -8.60 -4.21
C ALA A 47 10.70 -7.16 -3.72
N ILE A 48 10.12 -6.76 -2.59
CA ILE A 48 10.39 -5.47 -1.94
C ILE A 48 11.87 -5.33 -1.61
N SER A 49 12.47 -6.36 -1.00
CA SER A 49 13.89 -6.37 -0.62
C SER A 49 14.81 -6.27 -1.83
N VAL A 50 14.55 -7.04 -2.89
CA VAL A 50 15.35 -7.01 -4.14
C VAL A 50 15.29 -5.64 -4.82
N ASN A 51 14.15 -4.95 -4.75
CA ASN A 51 13.98 -3.63 -5.35
C ASN A 51 14.42 -2.48 -4.41
N GLY A 52 14.80 -2.76 -3.16
CA GLY A 52 15.22 -1.75 -2.20
C GLY A 52 14.09 -0.78 -1.79
N PHE A 53 12.85 -1.25 -1.75
CA PHE A 53 11.71 -0.44 -1.34
C PHE A 53 11.59 -0.39 0.18
N GLU A 54 12.16 0.64 0.79
CA GLU A 54 12.13 0.87 2.23
C GLU A 54 11.28 2.11 2.54
N PRO A 55 10.02 1.95 3.00
CA PRO A 55 9.19 3.09 3.35
C PRO A 55 9.66 3.73 4.66
N ASP A 56 9.61 5.07 4.72
CA ASP A 56 9.87 5.84 5.95
C ASP A 56 8.78 5.62 7.00
N LEU A 57 7.53 5.37 6.55
CA LEU A 57 6.37 5.14 7.39
C LEU A 57 5.45 4.11 6.74
N VAL A 58 4.89 3.24 7.56
CA VAL A 58 3.83 2.31 7.18
C VAL A 58 2.56 2.65 7.93
N HIS A 59 1.44 2.90 7.23
CA HIS A 59 0.11 2.84 7.80
C HIS A 59 -0.51 1.47 7.49
N CYS A 60 -0.97 0.78 8.51
CA CYS A 60 -1.53 -0.56 8.38
C CYS A 60 -2.92 -0.63 9.00
N SER A 61 -3.88 -1.24 8.30
CA SER A 61 -5.18 -1.55 8.89
C SER A 61 -5.02 -2.49 10.09
N ASN A 62 -5.79 -2.26 11.14
CA ASN A 62 -5.86 -3.12 12.33
C ASN A 62 -6.50 -4.50 12.05
N ALA A 63 -7.10 -4.73 10.88
CA ALA A 63 -7.62 -6.04 10.53
C ALA A 63 -6.48 -7.08 10.55
N ARG A 64 -6.73 -8.24 11.16
CA ARG A 64 -5.71 -9.26 11.44
C ARG A 64 -4.89 -9.64 10.21
N ARG A 65 -5.54 -9.83 9.06
CA ARG A 65 -4.86 -10.17 7.79
C ARG A 65 -3.89 -9.09 7.31
N CYS A 66 -4.17 -7.80 7.57
CA CYS A 66 -3.25 -6.71 7.25
C CYS A 66 -2.04 -6.70 8.20
N MET A 67 -2.28 -6.90 9.50
CA MET A 67 -1.23 -6.97 10.50
C MET A 67 -0.28 -8.14 10.23
N GLU A 68 -0.82 -9.34 9.97
CA GLU A 68 -0.02 -10.52 9.62
C GLU A 68 0.76 -10.32 8.30
N THR A 69 0.17 -9.62 7.31
CA THR A 69 0.90 -9.25 6.09
C THR A 69 2.09 -8.34 6.43
N PHE A 70 1.86 -7.28 7.21
CA PHE A 70 2.92 -6.36 7.62
C PHE A 70 4.02 -7.08 8.41
N GLU A 71 3.69 -7.95 9.34
CA GLU A 71 4.67 -8.71 10.14
C GLU A 71 5.64 -9.51 9.26
N ILE A 72 5.12 -10.17 8.21
CA ILE A 72 5.94 -10.91 7.25
C ILE A 72 6.84 -9.97 6.44
N LEU A 73 6.30 -8.85 5.95
CA LEU A 73 7.10 -7.85 5.22
C LEU A 73 8.22 -7.29 6.09
N ASN A 74 7.91 -6.88 7.32
CA ASN A 74 8.86 -6.29 8.25
C ASN A 74 9.97 -7.28 8.66
N ALA A 75 9.62 -8.53 8.91
CA ALA A 75 10.62 -9.56 9.27
C ALA A 75 11.61 -9.82 8.14
N SER A 76 11.19 -9.70 6.89
CA SER A 76 12.02 -10.00 5.72
C SER A 76 12.94 -8.84 5.32
N THR A 77 12.57 -7.60 5.62
CA THR A 77 13.39 -6.43 5.28
C THR A 77 14.59 -6.28 6.23
N GLY A 78 14.55 -6.88 7.42
CA GLY A 78 15.55 -6.68 8.48
C GLY A 78 15.58 -5.24 9.01
N ALA A 79 14.82 -4.33 8.42
CA ALA A 79 14.58 -2.98 8.89
C ALA A 79 13.47 -3.01 9.95
N ASN A 80 13.62 -2.24 11.01
CA ASN A 80 12.55 -2.05 11.98
C ASN A 80 11.64 -0.92 11.47
N LEU A 81 10.74 -1.23 10.52
CA LEU A 81 9.90 -0.25 9.87
C LEU A 81 8.97 0.43 10.88
N LYS A 82 8.90 1.75 10.83
CA LYS A 82 7.94 2.51 11.62
C LYS A 82 6.53 2.22 11.11
N VAL A 83 5.66 1.70 11.98
CA VAL A 83 4.27 1.37 11.64
C VAL A 83 3.29 2.10 12.54
N GLU A 84 2.21 2.59 11.95
CA GLU A 84 1.04 3.15 12.62
C GLU A 84 -0.21 2.38 12.18
N TYR A 85 -0.93 1.82 13.16
CA TYR A 85 -2.15 1.05 12.91
C TYR A 85 -3.38 1.93 12.96
N SER A 86 -4.34 1.69 12.07
CA SER A 86 -5.55 2.50 11.96
C SER A 86 -6.79 1.66 11.66
N ASP A 87 -7.84 1.85 12.47
CA ASP A 87 -9.18 1.29 12.23
C ASP A 87 -9.86 1.94 11.02
N ALA A 88 -9.51 3.20 10.72
CA ALA A 88 -10.09 3.92 9.58
C ALA A 88 -9.77 3.23 8.24
N LEU A 89 -8.61 2.58 8.12
CA LEU A 89 -8.25 1.81 6.92
C LEU A 89 -9.11 0.56 6.71
N TYR A 90 -9.86 0.11 7.73
CA TYR A 90 -10.82 -0.98 7.62
C TYR A 90 -12.26 -0.48 7.49
N ALA A 91 -12.65 0.53 8.27
CA ALA A 91 -14.03 0.93 8.46
C ALA A 91 -14.48 2.08 7.54
N ALA A 92 -13.55 2.93 7.06
CA ALA A 92 -13.85 4.09 6.24
C ALA A 92 -13.71 3.77 4.73
N ASN A 93 -14.11 4.75 3.92
CA ASN A 93 -13.92 4.72 2.47
C ASN A 93 -12.47 5.10 2.08
N HIS A 94 -12.20 5.23 0.77
CA HIS A 94 -10.89 5.58 0.24
C HIS A 94 -10.40 6.99 0.65
N ASP A 95 -11.28 7.90 1.08
CA ASP A 95 -10.86 9.22 1.57
C ASP A 95 -9.89 9.11 2.75
N ALA A 96 -10.07 8.10 3.63
CA ALA A 96 -9.13 7.86 4.73
C ALA A 96 -7.71 7.55 4.24
N TYR A 97 -7.58 6.85 3.12
CA TYR A 97 -6.29 6.57 2.49
C TYR A 97 -5.69 7.85 1.88
N LEU A 98 -6.51 8.64 1.20
CA LEU A 98 -6.09 9.92 0.61
C LEU A 98 -5.65 10.92 1.69
N ASP A 99 -6.33 10.98 2.82
CA ASP A 99 -5.98 11.84 3.96
C ASP A 99 -4.61 11.49 4.54
N LEU A 100 -4.28 10.19 4.65
CA LEU A 100 -2.96 9.74 5.10
C LEU A 100 -1.86 10.14 4.10
N ILE A 101 -2.13 10.02 2.80
CA ILE A 101 -1.20 10.44 1.74
C ILE A 101 -0.99 11.97 1.80
N ALA A 102 -2.07 12.73 1.95
CA ALA A 102 -1.99 14.18 2.08
C ALA A 102 -1.20 14.61 3.32
N ALA A 103 -1.43 13.96 4.46
CA ALA A 103 -0.70 14.23 5.70
C ALA A 103 0.80 13.94 5.53
N ALA A 104 1.16 12.80 4.94
CA ALA A 104 2.55 12.44 4.67
C ALA A 104 3.23 13.44 3.72
N GLY A 105 2.50 13.97 2.73
CA GLY A 105 3.02 15.00 1.81
C GLY A 105 3.42 16.31 2.51
N ASN A 106 2.87 16.61 3.68
CA ASN A 106 3.18 17.79 4.47
C ASN A 106 4.31 17.57 5.50
N ASP A 107 4.80 16.34 5.63
CA ASP A 107 5.84 15.95 6.58
C ASP A 107 7.20 15.80 5.89
N THR A 108 8.21 15.39 6.65
CA THR A 108 9.56 15.05 6.16
C THR A 108 9.62 13.68 5.49
N ILE A 109 8.54 12.90 5.55
CA ILE A 109 8.37 11.57 4.95
C ILE A 109 8.51 11.67 3.42
N ARG A 110 9.30 10.80 2.82
CA ARG A 110 9.51 10.71 1.37
C ARG A 110 8.88 9.47 0.76
N SER A 111 8.67 8.45 1.58
CA SER A 111 8.06 7.20 1.17
C SER A 111 7.07 6.70 2.21
N LEU A 112 5.84 6.47 1.76
CA LEU A 112 4.72 6.00 2.58
C LEU A 112 4.23 4.66 2.05
N MET A 113 4.10 3.66 2.91
CA MET A 113 3.40 2.42 2.58
C MET A 113 2.05 2.39 3.29
N ILE A 114 0.99 1.99 2.58
CA ILE A 114 -0.34 1.76 3.16
C ILE A 114 -0.75 0.32 2.88
N ILE A 115 -1.00 -0.44 3.95
CA ILE A 115 -1.47 -1.82 3.86
C ILE A 115 -2.96 -1.86 4.21
N GLY A 116 -3.78 -2.24 3.24
CA GLY A 116 -5.23 -2.15 3.37
C GLY A 116 -6.01 -3.12 2.50
N HIS A 117 -7.18 -2.68 2.07
CA HIS A 117 -8.23 -3.51 1.50
C HIS A 117 -8.73 -2.98 0.15
N ASN A 118 -9.21 -3.89 -0.71
CA ASN A 118 -10.08 -3.54 -1.82
C ASN A 118 -11.55 -3.49 -1.33
N PRO A 119 -12.39 -2.64 -1.93
CA PRO A 119 -12.11 -1.79 -3.11
C PRO A 119 -11.36 -0.49 -2.80
N MET A 120 -11.17 -0.10 -1.54
CA MET A 120 -10.62 1.21 -1.17
C MET A 120 -9.25 1.50 -1.79
N LEU A 121 -8.38 0.48 -1.95
CA LEU A 121 -7.08 0.65 -2.61
C LEU A 121 -7.24 0.96 -4.11
N GLU A 122 -8.16 0.30 -4.80
CA GLU A 122 -8.46 0.58 -6.21
C GLU A 122 -9.07 1.97 -6.38
N ASP A 123 -10.01 2.36 -5.51
CA ASP A 123 -10.62 3.70 -5.50
C ASP A 123 -9.57 4.79 -5.20
N THR A 124 -8.62 4.50 -4.30
CA THR A 124 -7.48 5.39 -4.02
C THR A 124 -6.58 5.55 -5.24
N ALA A 125 -6.23 4.44 -5.89
CA ALA A 125 -5.43 4.46 -7.12
C ALA A 125 -6.15 5.24 -8.23
N GLN A 126 -7.47 5.07 -8.38
CA GLN A 126 -8.27 5.83 -9.33
C GLN A 126 -8.25 7.34 -9.04
N ALA A 127 -8.37 7.74 -7.77
CA ALA A 127 -8.32 9.15 -7.40
C ALA A 127 -6.92 9.77 -7.65
N LEU A 128 -5.85 9.03 -7.39
CA LEU A 128 -4.47 9.48 -7.61
C LEU A 128 -4.14 9.62 -9.11
N LEU A 129 -4.62 8.68 -9.94
CA LEU A 129 -4.31 8.57 -11.37
C LEU A 129 -5.45 9.08 -12.28
N GLN A 130 -6.43 9.83 -11.72
CA GLN A 130 -7.64 10.23 -12.46
C GLN A 130 -7.34 11.02 -13.75
N ASP A 131 -6.21 11.74 -13.79
CA ASP A 131 -5.81 12.54 -14.94
C ASP A 131 -5.03 11.73 -15.99
N ASP A 132 -4.73 10.46 -15.71
CA ASP A 132 -4.05 9.52 -16.59
C ASP A 132 -4.75 8.14 -16.60
N PRO A 133 -5.86 8.00 -17.34
CA PRO A 133 -6.60 6.74 -17.43
C PRO A 133 -5.78 5.56 -17.96
N ALA A 134 -4.77 5.80 -18.79
CA ALA A 134 -3.90 4.74 -19.29
C ALA A 134 -3.00 4.17 -18.19
N SER A 135 -2.47 5.04 -17.33
CA SER A 135 -1.72 4.62 -16.14
C SER A 135 -2.60 3.89 -15.14
N PHE A 136 -3.84 4.33 -14.93
CA PHE A 136 -4.78 3.60 -14.08
C PHE A 136 -5.09 2.20 -14.63
N GLU A 137 -5.36 2.07 -15.92
CA GLU A 137 -5.58 0.77 -16.55
C GLU A 137 -4.36 -0.15 -16.43
N ALA A 138 -3.14 0.38 -16.63
CA ALA A 138 -1.90 -0.36 -16.44
C ALA A 138 -1.69 -0.79 -14.98
N ALA A 139 -2.10 0.05 -14.02
CA ALA A 139 -1.96 -0.20 -12.59
C ALA A 139 -2.94 -1.26 -12.07
N VAL A 140 -4.22 -1.16 -12.46
CA VAL A 140 -5.35 -1.86 -11.80
C VAL A 140 -6.29 -2.55 -12.78
N GLY A 141 -6.16 -2.36 -14.10
CA GLY A 141 -7.11 -2.82 -15.11
C GLY A 141 -7.46 -4.32 -15.07
N SER A 142 -6.56 -5.18 -14.57
CA SER A 142 -6.81 -6.60 -14.32
C SER A 142 -7.24 -6.91 -12.88
N GLY A 143 -7.54 -5.89 -12.07
CA GLY A 143 -7.77 -5.97 -10.64
C GLY A 143 -6.48 -5.91 -9.82
N PHE A 144 -6.62 -5.54 -8.55
CA PHE A 144 -5.51 -5.47 -7.62
C PHE A 144 -5.44 -6.75 -6.78
N PRO A 145 -4.48 -7.66 -7.03
CA PRO A 145 -4.45 -8.98 -6.39
C PRO A 145 -4.11 -8.90 -4.92
N THR A 146 -4.39 -9.95 -4.15
CA THR A 146 -3.88 -10.11 -2.78
C THR A 146 -2.36 -10.11 -2.78
N ALA A 147 -1.73 -9.52 -1.76
CA ALA A 147 -0.30 -9.22 -1.71
C ALA A 147 0.23 -8.47 -2.94
N GLY A 148 -0.63 -7.79 -3.68
CA GLY A 148 -0.21 -6.85 -4.73
C GLY A 148 0.32 -5.56 -4.11
N LEU A 149 1.30 -4.97 -4.77
CA LEU A 149 1.86 -3.68 -4.43
C LEU A 149 1.81 -2.78 -5.65
N LEU A 150 1.24 -1.59 -5.50
CA LEU A 150 1.21 -0.52 -6.48
C LEU A 150 2.12 0.61 -6.03
N ILE A 151 2.91 1.15 -6.95
CA ILE A 151 3.86 2.24 -6.68
C ILE A 151 3.44 3.46 -7.49
N VAL A 152 3.23 4.56 -6.78
CA VAL A 152 2.94 5.86 -7.40
C VAL A 152 3.83 6.95 -6.82
N ASP A 153 4.21 7.90 -7.66
CA ASP A 153 4.85 9.14 -7.24
C ASP A 153 3.82 10.28 -7.23
N CYS A 154 3.59 10.86 -6.06
CA CYS A 154 2.58 11.90 -5.85
C CYS A 154 3.12 13.33 -6.08
N GLY A 155 4.19 13.49 -6.86
CA GLY A 155 4.73 14.80 -7.24
C GLY A 155 5.22 15.64 -6.07
N GLN A 156 5.31 16.96 -6.29
CA GLN A 156 5.72 17.89 -5.23
C GLN A 156 4.68 17.92 -4.11
N ARG A 157 5.19 17.86 -2.88
CA ARG A 157 4.43 17.82 -1.63
C ARG A 157 3.39 18.94 -1.55
N GLY A 158 2.17 18.57 -1.24
CA GLY A 158 1.08 19.52 -0.96
C GLY A 158 -0.30 18.88 -1.12
N VAL A 159 -1.27 19.44 -0.44
CA VAL A 159 -2.67 18.97 -0.38
C VAL A 159 -3.32 18.83 -1.76
N ASN A 160 -2.81 19.51 -2.78
CA ASN A 160 -3.34 19.47 -4.14
C ASN A 160 -2.84 18.28 -4.99
N ALA A 161 -1.86 17.50 -4.50
CA ALA A 161 -1.31 16.35 -5.22
C ALA A 161 -2.10 15.05 -4.99
N VAL A 162 -3.13 15.08 -4.16
CA VAL A 162 -3.84 13.88 -3.69
C VAL A 162 -4.98 13.45 -4.63
N ARG A 163 -5.42 14.34 -5.53
CA ARG A 163 -6.42 14.00 -6.55
C ARG A 163 -5.93 14.44 -7.92
N GLY A 164 -5.48 13.47 -8.67
CA GLY A 164 -4.79 13.73 -9.94
C GLY A 164 -3.33 14.15 -9.75
N GLY A 165 -2.56 14.14 -10.79
CA GLY A 165 -1.17 14.55 -10.79
C GLY A 165 -0.17 13.53 -10.21
N ALA A 166 -0.61 12.38 -9.74
CA ALA A 166 0.28 11.26 -9.42
C ALA A 166 0.69 10.52 -10.71
N SER A 167 1.89 9.95 -10.68
CA SER A 167 2.43 9.15 -11.79
C SER A 167 2.54 7.69 -11.37
N PHE A 168 2.06 6.80 -12.22
CA PHE A 168 2.28 5.37 -12.05
C PHE A 168 3.75 5.02 -12.28
N VAL A 169 4.38 4.34 -11.30
CA VAL A 169 5.78 3.94 -11.36
C VAL A 169 5.90 2.45 -11.68
N GLY A 170 5.07 1.62 -11.08
CA GLY A 170 5.11 0.18 -11.30
C GLY A 170 4.21 -0.58 -10.33
N ARG A 171 4.15 -1.88 -10.54
CA ARG A 171 3.44 -2.79 -9.64
C ARG A 171 4.23 -4.08 -9.43
N LEU A 172 4.03 -4.70 -8.27
CA LEU A 172 4.48 -6.05 -7.99
C LEU A 172 3.26 -6.93 -7.68
N SER A 173 3.32 -8.16 -8.14
CA SER A 173 2.31 -9.16 -7.84
C SER A 173 3.01 -10.42 -7.34
N PRO A 174 2.44 -11.17 -6.38
CA PRO A 174 3.03 -12.42 -5.91
C PRO A 174 3.07 -13.52 -7.00
N VAL A 175 2.41 -13.29 -8.13
CA VAL A 175 2.45 -14.19 -9.30
C VAL A 175 3.63 -13.87 -10.21
N ASP A 176 4.14 -12.64 -10.15
CA ASP A 176 5.24 -12.15 -11.00
C ASP A 176 6.60 -12.17 -10.26
N ALA A 177 6.61 -12.65 -9.02
CA ALA A 177 7.78 -12.68 -8.14
C ALA A 177 8.43 -14.08 -8.06
#